data_6f9db93caa75a345aa948b9d94ced7f5
#
_entry.id   6f9db93caa75a345aa948b9d94ced7f5
#
_cell.length_a   1.000
_cell.length_b   1.000
_cell.length_c   1.000
_cell.angle_alpha   90.00
_cell.angle_beta   90.00
_cell.angle_gamma   90.00
#
_symmetry.space_group_name_H-M   'P 1'
#
loop_
_entity.id
_entity.type
_entity.pdbx_description
1 polymer ?
#
loop_
_entity_poly.entity_id
_entity_poly.type
_entity_poly.pdbx_seq_one_letter_code
_entity_poly.pdbx_strand_id
1 'polypeptide(L)'
;GPILVQHSKMKIQDISIAKIAIPGNNTTANFLLSLAYPTAKNKVFLRYDEIESFVLGNKGLGVIIHENRFTYEAKGLQKITDLGDFWEKETNNPIPLGGIVAMRSLNVEISLQVDKLIRKSIGYAYEHHYKELAHYVKNNSQEMQEDVMRKHIDLYVNKYSLDLGEEGKGAVLKFLALHQSNSQLTPFSKAEIFISADNT
;
A
#
# COMPACT_ATOMS: atom_id res chain seq x y z
N GLY A 1 -4.29 -4.03 0.30
CA GLY A 1 -4.43 -2.63 0.71
C GLY A 1 -4.51 -2.49 2.23
N PRO A 2 -4.57 -1.26 2.77
CA PRO A 2 -4.80 -1.01 4.18
C PRO A 2 -6.18 -1.49 4.64
N ILE A 3 -6.31 -1.91 5.91
CA ILE A 3 -7.57 -2.38 6.49
C ILE A 3 -7.90 -1.57 7.74
N LEU A 4 -9.11 -1.02 7.81
CA LEU A 4 -9.66 -0.44 9.03
C LEU A 4 -10.19 -1.56 9.91
N VAL A 5 -9.68 -1.65 11.14
CA VAL A 5 -10.01 -2.68 12.12
C VAL A 5 -10.49 -2.11 13.45
N GLN A 6 -11.22 -2.93 14.17
CA GLN A 6 -11.61 -2.73 15.57
C GLN A 6 -11.25 -3.97 16.42
N HIS A 7 -11.23 -3.83 17.73
CA HIS A 7 -11.20 -4.99 18.61
C HIS A 7 -12.51 -5.77 18.48
N SER A 8 -12.47 -7.10 18.39
CA SER A 8 -13.65 -7.96 18.16
C SER A 8 -14.75 -7.80 19.25
N LYS A 9 -14.37 -7.39 20.45
CA LYS A 9 -15.30 -7.11 21.57
C LYS A 9 -15.82 -5.67 21.60
N MET A 10 -15.34 -4.81 20.70
CA MET A 10 -15.70 -3.39 20.64
C MET A 10 -16.84 -3.19 19.65
N LYS A 11 -17.84 -2.42 20.01
CA LYS A 11 -18.92 -2.01 19.10
C LYS A 11 -18.86 -0.50 18.94
N ILE A 12 -18.12 -0.04 17.93
CA ILE A 12 -18.13 1.38 17.54
C ILE A 12 -19.31 1.60 16.62
N GLN A 13 -20.23 2.44 17.04
CA GLN A 13 -21.45 2.75 16.27
C GLN A 13 -21.20 3.87 15.25
N ASP A 14 -20.25 4.78 15.52
CA ASP A 14 -19.98 5.94 14.65
C ASP A 14 -18.49 6.15 14.48
N ILE A 15 -18.03 5.92 13.26
CA ILE A 15 -16.63 6.09 12.85
C ILE A 15 -16.23 7.57 12.85
N SER A 16 -17.18 8.49 12.66
CA SER A 16 -16.88 9.92 12.55
C SER A 16 -16.30 10.52 13.83
N ILE A 17 -16.68 9.98 14.99
CA ILE A 17 -16.21 10.44 16.30
C ILE A 17 -15.12 9.53 16.90
N ALA A 18 -14.96 8.32 16.36
CA ALA A 18 -14.00 7.36 16.85
C ALA A 18 -12.56 7.87 16.73
N LYS A 19 -11.72 7.59 17.74
CA LYS A 19 -10.27 7.79 17.62
C LYS A 19 -9.69 6.71 16.73
N ILE A 20 -8.93 7.09 15.70
CA ILE A 20 -8.39 6.16 14.70
C ILE A 20 -6.87 6.28 14.64
N ALA A 21 -6.16 5.20 14.98
CA ALA A 21 -4.71 5.10 14.81
C ALA A 21 -4.34 4.84 13.35
N ILE A 22 -3.38 5.61 12.84
CA ILE A 22 -2.94 5.59 11.43
C ILE A 22 -1.42 5.56 11.39
N PRO A 23 -0.79 4.84 10.43
CA PRO A 23 0.66 4.70 10.36
C PRO A 23 1.44 5.97 9.98
N GLY A 24 0.76 7.04 9.61
CA GLY A 24 1.36 8.33 9.31
C GLY A 24 0.47 9.22 8.47
N ASN A 25 0.72 10.53 8.54
CA ASN A 25 -0.07 11.52 7.82
C ASN A 25 0.07 11.38 6.29
N ASN A 26 1.31 11.23 5.82
CA ASN A 26 1.63 11.14 4.38
C ASN A 26 1.67 9.67 3.90
N THR A 27 0.64 8.90 4.21
CA THR A 27 0.54 7.48 3.83
C THR A 27 -0.69 7.22 2.98
N THR A 28 -0.60 6.23 2.10
CA THR A 28 -1.76 5.70 1.35
C THR A 28 -2.89 5.29 2.30
N ALA A 29 -2.56 4.76 3.47
CA ALA A 29 -3.53 4.38 4.50
C ALA A 29 -4.38 5.57 4.98
N ASN A 30 -3.73 6.70 5.28
CA ASN A 30 -4.44 7.93 5.69
C ASN A 30 -5.26 8.51 4.54
N PHE A 31 -4.73 8.53 3.34
CA PHE A 31 -5.44 9.02 2.17
C PHE A 31 -6.72 8.21 1.90
N LEU A 32 -6.63 6.88 1.87
CA LEU A 32 -7.77 6.00 1.63
C LEU A 32 -8.81 6.06 2.75
N LEU A 33 -8.36 6.13 4.01
CA LEU A 33 -9.29 6.33 5.13
C LEU A 33 -10.04 7.66 4.98
N SER A 34 -9.35 8.74 4.61
CA SER A 34 -9.97 10.05 4.44
C SER A 34 -10.95 10.10 3.27
N LEU A 35 -10.71 9.28 2.24
CA LEU A 35 -11.61 9.13 1.10
C LEU A 35 -12.86 8.32 1.48
N ALA A 36 -12.68 7.19 2.18
CA ALA A 36 -13.78 6.33 2.61
C ALA A 36 -14.64 6.95 3.73
N TYR A 37 -14.00 7.69 4.62
CA TYR A 37 -14.63 8.30 5.80
C TYR A 37 -14.24 9.77 5.95
N PRO A 38 -14.74 10.67 5.12
CA PRO A 38 -14.32 12.08 5.10
C PRO A 38 -14.63 12.84 6.39
N THR A 39 -15.57 12.34 7.20
CA THR A 39 -15.94 12.93 8.49
C THR A 39 -15.07 12.44 9.66
N ALA A 40 -14.29 11.36 9.48
CA ALA A 40 -13.41 10.80 10.51
C ALA A 40 -12.15 11.66 10.72
N LYS A 41 -12.24 12.67 11.58
CA LYS A 41 -11.17 13.65 11.82
C LYS A 41 -10.32 13.36 13.07
N ASN A 42 -10.79 12.51 13.99
CA ASN A 42 -10.09 12.20 15.24
C ASN A 42 -9.00 11.15 15.00
N LYS A 43 -7.88 11.57 14.41
CA LYS A 43 -6.77 10.72 14.00
C LYS A 43 -5.60 10.83 14.96
N VAL A 44 -4.95 9.70 15.26
CA VAL A 44 -3.68 9.62 15.98
C VAL A 44 -2.64 8.89 15.11
N PHE A 45 -1.47 9.49 14.98
CA PHE A 45 -0.40 8.92 14.18
C PHE A 45 0.53 8.10 15.08
N LEU A 46 0.64 6.81 14.79
CA LEU A 46 1.48 5.85 15.50
C LEU A 46 2.38 5.12 14.50
N ARG A 47 3.46 4.55 14.99
CA ARG A 47 4.24 3.62 14.18
C ARG A 47 3.36 2.39 13.84
N TYR A 48 3.49 1.83 12.63
CA TYR A 48 2.58 0.81 12.11
C TYR A 48 2.45 -0.44 13.02
N ASP A 49 3.53 -0.82 13.70
CA ASP A 49 3.58 -1.96 14.62
C ASP A 49 2.92 -1.69 15.98
N GLU A 50 2.65 -0.43 16.32
CA GLU A 50 1.95 -0.03 17.55
C GLU A 50 0.42 -0.01 17.39
N ILE A 51 -0.08 0.01 16.16
CA ILE A 51 -1.52 0.17 15.87
C ILE A 51 -2.35 -1.00 16.40
N GLU A 52 -1.90 -2.24 16.21
CA GLU A 52 -2.62 -3.40 16.73
C GLU A 52 -2.75 -3.34 18.25
N SER A 53 -1.67 -3.03 18.96
CA SER A 53 -1.67 -2.88 20.42
C SER A 53 -2.59 -1.74 20.89
N PHE A 54 -2.68 -0.66 20.13
CA PHE A 54 -3.62 0.43 20.39
C PHE A 54 -5.07 -0.04 20.32
N VAL A 55 -5.43 -0.80 19.27
CA VAL A 55 -6.79 -1.32 19.08
C VAL A 55 -7.14 -2.39 20.11
N LEU A 56 -6.22 -3.33 20.38
CA LEU A 56 -6.40 -4.38 21.40
C LEU A 56 -6.53 -3.80 22.81
N GLY A 57 -5.90 -2.66 23.08
CA GLY A 57 -6.06 -1.89 24.30
C GLY A 57 -7.38 -1.10 24.41
N ASN A 58 -8.33 -1.28 23.49
CA ASN A 58 -9.62 -0.58 23.42
C ASN A 58 -9.50 0.96 23.37
N LYS A 59 -8.40 1.48 22.79
CA LYS A 59 -8.15 2.92 22.71
C LYS A 59 -8.82 3.58 21.49
N GLY A 60 -9.33 2.77 20.55
CA GLY A 60 -10.01 3.21 19.34
C GLY A 60 -9.89 2.22 18.18
N LEU A 61 -10.12 2.69 16.99
CA LEU A 61 -9.93 1.96 15.73
C LEU A 61 -8.47 2.06 15.26
N GLY A 62 -8.09 1.23 14.29
CA GLY A 62 -6.77 1.31 13.68
C GLY A 62 -6.78 0.98 12.20
N VAL A 63 -5.88 1.61 11.44
CA VAL A 63 -5.61 1.23 10.05
C VAL A 63 -4.32 0.43 9.99
N ILE A 64 -4.45 -0.87 9.83
CA ILE A 64 -3.31 -1.79 9.71
C ILE A 64 -2.86 -1.92 8.25
N ILE A 65 -1.57 -2.17 8.08
CA ILE A 65 -0.89 -2.30 6.80
C ILE A 65 0.07 -3.49 6.83
N HIS A 66 0.76 -3.74 5.72
CA HIS A 66 1.77 -4.81 5.59
C HIS A 66 1.20 -6.20 5.89
N GLU A 67 2.02 -7.07 6.47
CA GLU A 67 1.68 -8.45 6.83
C GLU A 67 0.56 -8.56 7.87
N ASN A 68 0.35 -7.55 8.70
CA ASN A 68 -0.69 -7.50 9.72
C ASN A 68 -2.10 -7.72 9.13
N ARG A 69 -2.31 -7.37 7.84
CA ARG A 69 -3.57 -7.64 7.15
C ARG A 69 -3.89 -9.13 6.99
N PHE A 70 -2.93 -10.01 7.16
CA PHE A 70 -3.10 -11.46 7.05
C PHE A 70 -3.24 -12.16 8.41
N THR A 71 -2.91 -11.46 9.51
CA THR A 71 -2.80 -12.05 10.85
C THR A 71 -3.74 -11.42 11.88
N TYR A 72 -4.42 -10.31 11.55
CA TYR A 72 -5.23 -9.53 12.50
C TYR A 72 -6.37 -10.32 13.15
N GLU A 73 -7.04 -11.22 12.43
CA GLU A 73 -8.15 -12.01 12.95
C GLU A 73 -7.70 -12.95 14.08
N ALA A 74 -6.56 -13.63 13.87
CA ALA A 74 -5.97 -14.51 14.87
C ALA A 74 -5.54 -13.76 16.15
N LYS A 75 -5.32 -12.44 16.06
CA LYS A 75 -4.98 -11.57 17.18
C LYS A 75 -6.22 -10.98 17.88
N GLY A 76 -7.42 -11.32 17.45
CA GLY A 76 -8.68 -10.85 18.05
C GLY A 76 -9.15 -9.48 17.53
N LEU A 77 -8.68 -9.08 16.37
CA LEU A 77 -9.17 -7.90 15.64
C LEU A 77 -10.25 -8.30 14.63
N GLN A 78 -11.14 -7.36 14.33
CA GLN A 78 -12.20 -7.53 13.35
C GLN A 78 -12.11 -6.42 12.29
N LYS A 79 -12.22 -6.82 11.03
CA LYS A 79 -12.26 -5.89 9.89
C LYS A 79 -13.59 -5.12 9.89
N ILE A 80 -13.48 -3.79 9.77
CA ILE A 80 -14.60 -2.90 9.47
C ILE A 80 -14.66 -2.68 7.96
N THR A 81 -13.54 -2.26 7.36
CA THR A 81 -13.48 -1.98 5.92
C THR A 81 -12.10 -2.33 5.37
N ASP A 82 -12.05 -3.07 4.27
CA ASP A 82 -10.85 -3.14 3.43
C ASP A 82 -10.82 -1.89 2.55
N LEU A 83 -9.84 -1.02 2.82
CA LEU A 83 -9.71 0.26 2.11
C LEU A 83 -9.17 0.07 0.68
N GLY A 84 -8.53 -1.07 0.41
CA GLY A 84 -8.15 -1.46 -0.95
C GLY A 84 -9.37 -1.86 -1.78
N ASP A 85 -10.22 -2.73 -1.23
CA ASP A 85 -11.48 -3.12 -1.87
C ASP A 85 -12.39 -1.91 -2.10
N PHE A 86 -12.43 -0.98 -1.14
CA PHE A 86 -13.16 0.28 -1.28
C PHE A 86 -12.63 1.08 -2.48
N TRP A 87 -11.30 1.24 -2.58
CA TRP A 87 -10.68 1.96 -3.69
C TRP A 87 -11.02 1.34 -5.04
N GLU A 88 -10.88 0.01 -5.17
CA GLU A 88 -11.15 -0.70 -6.42
C GLU A 88 -12.60 -0.59 -6.86
N LYS A 89 -13.54 -0.65 -5.91
CA LYS A 89 -14.98 -0.47 -6.19
C LYS A 89 -15.32 0.96 -6.62
N GLU A 90 -14.76 1.95 -5.95
CA GLU A 90 -15.08 3.37 -6.23
C GLU A 90 -14.41 3.89 -7.50
N THR A 91 -13.24 3.36 -7.84
CA THR A 91 -12.44 3.89 -8.97
C THR A 91 -12.37 2.98 -10.17
N ASN A 92 -12.73 1.72 -10.03
CA ASN A 92 -12.53 0.64 -11.00
C ASN A 92 -11.06 0.53 -11.45
N ASN A 93 -10.13 0.83 -10.55
CA ASN A 93 -8.69 0.76 -10.78
C ASN A 93 -8.00 -0.02 -9.67
N PRO A 94 -6.93 -0.79 -9.97
CA PRO A 94 -6.11 -1.40 -8.94
C PRO A 94 -5.49 -0.32 -8.04
N ILE A 95 -5.28 -0.68 -6.76
CA ILE A 95 -4.68 0.26 -5.80
C ILE A 95 -3.16 0.32 -5.99
N PRO A 96 -2.54 1.51 -6.24
CA PRO A 96 -1.09 1.68 -6.19
C PRO A 96 -0.61 1.63 -4.73
N LEU A 97 0.15 0.58 -4.36
CA LEU A 97 0.64 0.41 -2.99
C LEU A 97 2.06 0.93 -2.79
N GLY A 98 2.87 0.89 -3.82
CA GLY A 98 4.23 1.37 -3.81
C GLY A 98 4.81 1.44 -5.21
N GLY A 99 5.97 2.08 -5.36
CA GLY A 99 6.65 2.18 -6.64
C GLY A 99 8.12 2.58 -6.46
N ILE A 100 8.93 2.25 -7.44
CA ILE A 100 10.30 2.70 -7.53
C ILE A 100 10.32 3.95 -8.40
N VAL A 101 10.91 5.02 -7.90
CA VAL A 101 11.00 6.30 -8.61
C VAL A 101 12.45 6.68 -8.82
N ALA A 102 12.74 7.33 -9.95
CA ALA A 102 14.04 7.91 -10.25
C ALA A 102 13.98 9.45 -10.14
N MET A 103 15.04 10.06 -9.64
CA MET A 103 15.17 11.52 -9.68
C MET A 103 15.26 11.99 -11.14
N ARG A 104 14.60 13.11 -11.46
CA ARG A 104 14.62 13.67 -12.83
C ARG A 104 16.00 14.11 -13.29
N SER A 105 16.91 14.40 -12.35
CA SER A 105 18.31 14.71 -12.66
C SER A 105 19.13 13.50 -13.10
N LEU A 106 18.60 12.28 -12.90
CA LEU A 106 19.28 11.06 -13.35
C LEU A 106 19.15 10.93 -14.87
N ASN A 107 20.24 10.50 -15.50
CA ASN A 107 20.24 10.22 -16.95
C ASN A 107 19.17 9.17 -17.27
N VAL A 108 18.37 9.44 -18.31
CA VAL A 108 17.25 8.58 -18.74
C VAL A 108 17.73 7.19 -19.14
N GLU A 109 18.87 7.08 -19.82
CA GLU A 109 19.43 5.78 -20.23
C GLU A 109 19.78 4.92 -19.01
N ILE A 110 20.38 5.53 -17.98
CA ILE A 110 20.67 4.84 -16.71
C ILE A 110 19.37 4.36 -16.06
N SER A 111 18.35 5.21 -16.03
CA SER A 111 17.05 4.87 -15.44
C SER A 111 16.40 3.70 -16.17
N LEU A 112 16.44 3.68 -17.51
CA LEU A 112 15.93 2.57 -18.32
C LEU A 112 16.74 1.28 -18.16
N GLN A 113 18.07 1.38 -17.98
CA GLN A 113 18.91 0.22 -17.68
C GLN A 113 18.57 -0.38 -16.31
N VAL A 114 18.37 0.46 -15.30
CA VAL A 114 17.96 0.02 -13.94
C VAL A 114 16.59 -0.64 -13.99
N ASP A 115 15.59 -0.05 -14.68
CA ASP A 115 14.28 -0.67 -14.87
C ASP A 115 14.39 -2.07 -15.49
N LYS A 116 15.20 -2.21 -16.55
CA LYS A 116 15.46 -3.51 -17.18
C LYS A 116 16.10 -4.53 -16.22
N LEU A 117 17.01 -4.09 -15.36
CA LEU A 117 17.65 -4.96 -14.37
C LEU A 117 16.66 -5.40 -13.28
N ILE A 118 15.79 -4.50 -12.83
CA ILE A 118 14.74 -4.81 -11.86
C ILE A 118 13.79 -5.87 -12.44
N ARG A 119 13.30 -5.67 -13.67
CA ARG A 119 12.45 -6.67 -14.37
C ARG A 119 13.12 -8.03 -14.48
N LYS A 120 14.41 -8.08 -14.84
CA LYS A 120 15.19 -9.33 -14.89
C LYS A 120 15.31 -9.98 -13.51
N SER A 121 15.55 -9.19 -12.47
CA SER A 121 15.66 -9.69 -11.09
C SER A 121 14.35 -10.30 -10.61
N ILE A 122 13.22 -9.66 -10.89
CA ILE A 122 11.89 -10.18 -10.56
C ILE A 122 11.64 -11.50 -11.31
N GLY A 123 11.88 -11.53 -12.62
CA GLY A 123 11.74 -12.76 -13.43
C GLY A 123 12.58 -13.90 -12.90
N TYR A 124 13.85 -13.64 -12.60
CA TYR A 124 14.75 -14.63 -12.00
C TYR A 124 14.25 -15.17 -10.66
N ALA A 125 13.74 -14.27 -9.80
CA ALA A 125 13.20 -14.67 -8.50
C ALA A 125 11.98 -15.60 -8.65
N TYR A 126 11.08 -15.30 -9.59
CA TYR A 126 9.93 -16.15 -9.87
C TYR A 126 10.33 -17.53 -10.42
N GLU A 127 11.31 -17.58 -11.32
CA GLU A 127 11.76 -18.84 -11.92
C GLU A 127 12.49 -19.74 -10.92
N HIS A 128 13.29 -19.16 -10.01
CA HIS A 128 14.22 -19.92 -9.18
C HIS A 128 13.83 -19.98 -7.70
N HIS A 129 13.09 -18.99 -7.20
CA HIS A 129 12.83 -18.85 -5.77
C HIS A 129 11.35 -18.81 -5.38
N TYR A 130 10.43 -18.91 -6.35
CA TYR A 130 9.01 -18.88 -6.03
C TYR A 130 8.54 -20.12 -5.28
N LYS A 131 9.04 -21.31 -5.63
CA LYS A 131 8.70 -22.58 -4.97
C LYS A 131 9.33 -22.70 -3.59
N GLU A 132 10.55 -22.20 -3.45
CA GLU A 132 11.31 -22.18 -2.20
C GLU A 132 11.92 -20.79 -2.02
N LEU A 133 11.44 -20.06 -1.00
CA LEU A 133 11.92 -18.71 -0.73
C LEU A 133 13.41 -18.72 -0.40
N ALA A 134 14.16 -17.83 -1.06
CA ALA A 134 15.58 -17.66 -0.83
C ALA A 134 15.86 -17.39 0.66
N HIS A 135 16.98 -17.93 1.16
CA HIS A 135 17.40 -17.77 2.55
C HIS A 135 17.51 -16.28 2.97
N TYR A 136 17.93 -15.43 2.04
CA TYR A 136 17.97 -13.99 2.23
C TYR A 136 16.57 -13.41 2.57
N VAL A 137 15.52 -13.82 1.85
CA VAL A 137 14.15 -13.38 2.10
C VAL A 137 13.69 -13.80 3.49
N LYS A 138 13.89 -15.09 3.83
CA LYS A 138 13.51 -15.62 5.15
C LYS A 138 14.23 -14.90 6.29
N ASN A 139 15.52 -14.62 6.14
CA ASN A 139 16.33 -13.96 7.18
C ASN A 139 16.00 -12.47 7.37
N ASN A 140 15.42 -11.81 6.38
CA ASN A 140 15.09 -10.38 6.45
C ASN A 140 13.57 -10.12 6.57
N SER A 141 12.76 -11.19 6.67
CA SER A 141 11.33 -11.06 6.93
C SER A 141 11.08 -10.81 8.41
N GLN A 142 10.10 -9.97 8.72
CA GLN A 142 9.61 -9.76 10.09
C GLN A 142 8.63 -10.87 10.50
N GLU A 143 7.96 -11.48 9.53
CA GLU A 143 7.05 -12.61 9.74
C GLU A 143 7.77 -13.91 9.42
N MET A 144 7.71 -14.89 10.35
CA MET A 144 8.43 -16.16 10.21
C MET A 144 7.62 -17.24 9.48
N GLN A 145 6.32 -17.06 9.31
CA GLN A 145 5.47 -18.03 8.61
C GLN A 145 5.59 -17.85 7.09
N GLU A 146 6.03 -18.88 6.41
CA GLU A 146 6.33 -18.82 4.98
C GLU A 146 5.10 -18.53 4.10
N ASP A 147 3.91 -19.00 4.51
CA ASP A 147 2.65 -18.70 3.82
C ASP A 147 2.28 -17.22 3.90
N VAL A 148 2.56 -16.55 5.02
CA VAL A 148 2.35 -15.11 5.19
C VAL A 148 3.37 -14.32 4.36
N MET A 149 4.65 -14.75 4.36
CA MET A 149 5.66 -14.14 3.48
C MET A 149 5.26 -14.22 2.01
N ARG A 150 4.76 -15.38 1.55
CA ARG A 150 4.29 -15.55 0.15
C ARG A 150 3.11 -14.66 -0.18
N LYS A 151 2.09 -14.59 0.67
CA LYS A 151 0.95 -13.69 0.49
C LYS A 151 1.40 -12.23 0.42
N HIS A 152 2.39 -11.85 1.22
CA HIS A 152 2.97 -10.51 1.18
C HIS A 152 3.70 -10.26 -0.15
N ILE A 153 4.54 -11.21 -0.59
CA ILE A 153 5.25 -11.11 -1.88
C ILE A 153 4.23 -10.98 -3.02
N ASP A 154 3.24 -11.85 -3.10
CA ASP A 154 2.24 -11.86 -4.17
C ASP A 154 1.41 -10.57 -4.21
N LEU A 155 1.18 -9.94 -3.06
CA LEU A 155 0.49 -8.66 -2.98
C LEU A 155 1.31 -7.50 -3.59
N TYR A 156 2.63 -7.47 -3.32
CA TYR A 156 3.49 -6.34 -3.69
C TYR A 156 4.31 -6.57 -4.96
N VAL A 157 4.59 -7.83 -5.30
CA VAL A 157 5.36 -8.21 -6.49
C VAL A 157 4.47 -9.01 -7.42
N ASN A 158 3.93 -8.35 -8.45
CA ASN A 158 2.94 -8.91 -9.36
C ASN A 158 3.17 -8.39 -10.80
N LYS A 159 2.18 -8.57 -11.69
CA LYS A 159 2.28 -8.14 -13.10
C LYS A 159 2.67 -6.66 -13.24
N TYR A 160 2.19 -5.79 -12.35
CA TYR A 160 2.52 -4.35 -12.38
C TYR A 160 3.94 -4.05 -11.91
N SER A 161 4.57 -4.94 -11.16
CA SER A 161 5.99 -4.82 -10.79
C SER A 161 6.91 -5.14 -11.97
N LEU A 162 6.44 -5.97 -12.91
CA LEU A 162 7.14 -6.26 -14.16
C LEU A 162 6.88 -5.17 -15.21
N ASP A 163 5.63 -4.78 -15.39
CA ASP A 163 5.22 -3.71 -16.29
C ASP A 163 3.92 -3.09 -15.83
N LEU A 164 3.90 -1.77 -15.67
CA LEU A 164 2.66 -1.06 -15.32
C LEU A 164 1.59 -1.21 -16.41
N GLY A 165 1.97 -1.27 -17.68
CA GLY A 165 1.05 -1.20 -18.79
C GLY A 165 0.17 0.05 -18.73
N GLU A 166 -0.81 0.16 -19.60
CA GLU A 166 -1.74 1.29 -19.58
C GLU A 166 -2.69 1.26 -18.37
N GLU A 167 -3.08 0.06 -17.93
CA GLU A 167 -3.92 -0.12 -16.74
C GLU A 167 -3.23 0.41 -15.46
N GLY A 168 -1.98 -0.01 -15.22
CA GLY A 168 -1.23 0.43 -14.04
C GLY A 168 -0.88 1.91 -14.08
N LYS A 169 -0.50 2.45 -15.26
CA LYS A 169 -0.30 3.89 -15.44
C LYS A 169 -1.58 4.66 -15.17
N GLY A 170 -2.72 4.20 -15.69
CA GLY A 170 -4.03 4.79 -15.43
C GLY A 170 -4.39 4.80 -13.95
N ALA A 171 -4.11 3.72 -13.23
CA ALA A 171 -4.33 3.62 -11.79
C ALA A 171 -3.48 4.63 -10.99
N VAL A 172 -2.19 4.77 -11.32
CA VAL A 172 -1.29 5.76 -10.71
C VAL A 172 -1.80 7.19 -10.97
N LEU A 173 -2.16 7.50 -12.21
CA LEU A 173 -2.68 8.82 -12.58
C LEU A 173 -3.99 9.15 -11.85
N LYS A 174 -4.90 8.17 -11.73
CA LYS A 174 -6.16 8.33 -10.99
C LYS A 174 -5.90 8.59 -9.51
N PHE A 175 -4.97 7.84 -8.90
CA PHE A 175 -4.59 8.02 -7.51
C PHE A 175 -4.03 9.42 -7.25
N LEU A 176 -3.09 9.87 -8.08
CA LEU A 176 -2.48 11.19 -7.96
C LEU A 176 -3.51 12.32 -8.19
N ALA A 177 -4.40 12.19 -9.18
CA ALA A 177 -5.45 13.18 -9.44
C ALA A 177 -6.41 13.33 -8.26
N LEU A 178 -6.84 12.22 -7.64
CA LEU A 178 -7.70 12.27 -6.45
C LEU A 178 -6.96 12.82 -5.22
N HIS A 179 -5.68 12.53 -5.09
CA HIS A 179 -4.86 13.12 -4.03
C HIS A 179 -4.71 14.62 -4.21
N GLN A 180 -4.50 15.11 -5.43
CA GLN A 180 -4.41 16.55 -5.73
C GLN A 180 -5.73 17.29 -5.48
N SER A 181 -6.88 16.72 -5.86
CA SER A 181 -8.18 17.34 -5.61
C SER A 181 -8.49 17.50 -4.13
N ASN A 182 -7.88 16.66 -3.26
CA ASN A 182 -8.03 16.71 -1.81
C ASN A 182 -6.91 17.46 -1.09
N SER A 183 -5.89 17.90 -1.82
CA SER A 183 -4.74 18.66 -1.30
C SER A 183 -4.42 19.81 -2.26
N GLN A 184 -3.92 20.93 -1.72
CA GLN A 184 -3.53 22.10 -2.52
C GLN A 184 -2.16 21.89 -3.21
N LEU A 185 -1.98 20.75 -3.89
CA LEU A 185 -0.74 20.45 -4.60
C LEU A 185 -0.76 20.99 -6.02
N THR A 186 0.43 21.37 -6.51
CA THR A 186 0.59 21.83 -7.89
C THR A 186 0.21 20.72 -8.88
N PRO A 187 -0.56 21.04 -9.94
CA PRO A 187 -0.85 20.07 -10.99
C PRO A 187 0.44 19.54 -11.63
N PHE A 188 0.44 18.24 -11.94
CA PHE A 188 1.54 17.60 -12.68
C PHE A 188 1.09 17.25 -14.11
N SER A 189 2.04 17.24 -15.04
CA SER A 189 1.80 16.74 -16.40
C SER A 189 1.90 15.21 -16.41
N LYS A 190 0.98 14.54 -17.11
CA LYS A 190 1.02 13.08 -17.30
C LYS A 190 2.33 12.62 -17.95
N ALA A 191 2.86 13.38 -18.91
CA ALA A 191 4.12 13.09 -19.62
C ALA A 191 5.34 13.12 -18.69
N GLU A 192 5.23 13.75 -17.53
CA GLU A 192 6.34 13.90 -16.59
C GLU A 192 6.41 12.80 -15.53
N ILE A 193 5.42 11.90 -15.42
CA ILE A 193 5.38 10.92 -14.33
C ILE A 193 6.14 9.65 -14.71
N PHE A 194 5.98 9.17 -15.94
CA PHE A 194 6.56 7.90 -16.36
C PHE A 194 7.80 8.14 -17.22
N ILE A 195 8.81 7.30 -17.00
CA ILE A 195 10.00 7.29 -17.86
C ILE A 195 9.64 6.61 -19.17
N SER A 196 9.92 7.29 -20.31
CA SER A 196 9.83 6.71 -21.64
C SER A 196 11.08 7.02 -22.44
N ALA A 197 11.39 6.15 -23.41
CA ALA A 197 12.49 6.38 -24.35
C ALA A 197 12.23 7.59 -25.28
N ASP A 198 10.96 8.02 -25.42
CA ASP A 198 10.55 9.13 -26.29
C ASP A 198 10.74 10.51 -25.63
N ASN A 199 11.20 10.54 -24.38
CA ASN A 199 11.47 11.77 -23.63
C ASN A 199 12.97 12.18 -23.70
N THR A 200 13.73 11.68 -24.68
CA THR A 200 15.14 12.05 -24.94
C THR A 200 15.27 13.07 -26.07
#